data_541edad1b909114dffc560553fe9ffaa
#
_entry.id   541edad1b909114dffc560553fe9ffaa
#
_cell.length_a   1.000
_cell.length_b   1.000
_cell.length_c   1.000
_cell.angle_alpha   90.00
_cell.angle_beta   90.00
_cell.angle_gamma   90.00
#
_symmetry.space_group_name_H-M   'P 1'
#
loop_
_entity.id
_entity.type
_entity.pdbx_description
1 polymer ?
#
loop_
_entity_poly.entity_id
_entity_poly.type
_entity_poly.pdbx_seq_one_letter_code
_entity_poly.pdbx_strand_id
1 'polypeptide(L)'
;MQAQFCGELLQRLKEEGIHTAVDTCGFVPRTALDTVIPWTDVFLYDLKAYDEDIHIRCTGQSNRLILDNLQYLDSLGTQIEIRIPYVPGYNDDQIDKIAGFVKSLHNVRRVKVLPYHNYAGSKYAALGMANTLPENLPSDEEIRLAQGKF
;
A
#
# COMPACT_ATOMS: atom_id res chain seq x y z
N MET A 1 7.00 8.29 -9.58
CA MET A 1 8.13 8.33 -8.62
C MET A 1 9.41 8.74 -9.37
N GLN A 2 10.21 9.63 -8.81
CA GLN A 2 11.54 9.98 -9.34
C GLN A 2 12.57 9.01 -8.73
N ALA A 3 12.65 7.81 -9.28
CA ALA A 3 13.39 6.69 -8.68
C ALA A 3 14.87 7.01 -8.41
N GLN A 4 15.54 7.65 -9.36
CA GLN A 4 16.95 8.01 -9.21
C GLN A 4 17.16 8.97 -8.04
N PHE A 5 16.40 10.06 -7.96
CA PHE A 5 16.47 10.99 -6.84
C PHE A 5 16.19 10.31 -5.50
N CYS A 6 15.14 9.45 -5.46
CA CYS A 6 14.83 8.70 -4.24
C CYS A 6 15.98 7.77 -3.84
N GLY A 7 16.58 7.06 -4.79
CA GLY A 7 17.72 6.16 -4.53
C GLY A 7 18.92 6.91 -3.97
N GLU A 8 19.31 8.04 -4.56
CA GLU A 8 20.43 8.87 -4.09
C GLU A 8 20.16 9.45 -2.69
N LEU A 9 18.93 9.89 -2.42
CA LEU A 9 18.52 10.38 -1.10
C LEU A 9 18.60 9.28 -0.04
N LEU A 10 18.01 8.11 -0.33
CA LEU A 10 18.04 6.96 0.57
C LEU A 10 19.47 6.49 0.85
N GLN A 11 20.33 6.45 -0.17
CA GLN A 11 21.73 6.11 -0.02
C GLN A 11 22.43 7.04 0.98
N ARG A 12 22.30 8.36 0.82
CA ARG A 12 22.90 9.34 1.73
C ARG A 12 22.39 9.19 3.15
N LEU A 13 21.08 8.94 3.33
CA LEU A 13 20.51 8.69 4.66
C LEU A 13 21.11 7.43 5.31
N LYS A 14 21.30 6.36 4.52
CA LYS A 14 21.94 5.13 5.00
C LYS A 14 23.40 5.35 5.40
N GLU A 15 24.17 6.12 4.61
CA GLU A 15 25.56 6.47 4.91
C GLU A 15 25.69 7.24 6.24
N GLU A 16 24.65 8.01 6.60
CA GLU A 16 24.55 8.70 7.91
C GLU A 16 23.94 7.83 9.02
N GLY A 17 23.71 6.54 8.76
CA GLY A 17 23.15 5.60 9.75
C GLY A 17 21.66 5.80 10.04
N ILE A 18 20.95 6.52 9.17
CA ILE A 18 19.50 6.78 9.33
C ILE A 18 18.70 5.62 8.74
N HIS A 19 17.74 5.10 9.52
CA HIS A 19 16.82 4.07 9.07
C HIS A 19 15.87 4.62 8.00
N THR A 20 15.72 3.89 6.90
CA THR A 20 14.98 4.32 5.71
C THR A 20 13.73 3.50 5.49
N ALA A 21 12.65 4.17 5.08
CA ALA A 21 11.40 3.53 4.70
C ALA A 21 10.90 4.10 3.36
N VAL A 22 10.50 3.22 2.44
CA VAL A 22 9.85 3.61 1.19
C VAL A 22 8.36 3.32 1.28
N ASP A 23 7.56 4.38 1.17
CA ASP A 23 6.10 4.33 1.14
C ASP A 23 5.62 4.27 -0.31
N THR A 24 4.95 3.19 -0.70
CA THR A 24 4.56 2.94 -2.08
C THR A 24 3.37 2.01 -2.21
N CYS A 25 2.61 2.15 -3.30
CA CYS A 25 1.69 1.10 -3.74
C CYS A 25 2.31 0.14 -4.76
N GLY A 26 3.58 0.32 -5.11
CA GLY A 26 4.26 -0.54 -6.06
C GLY A 26 3.85 -0.43 -7.54
N PHE A 27 3.02 0.55 -7.91
CA PHE A 27 2.63 0.76 -9.31
C PHE A 27 3.72 1.51 -10.06
N VAL A 28 4.88 0.86 -10.22
CA VAL A 28 6.08 1.39 -10.88
C VAL A 28 6.79 0.29 -11.66
N PRO A 29 7.57 0.62 -12.70
CA PRO A 29 8.43 -0.37 -13.35
C PRO A 29 9.39 -1.00 -12.33
N ARG A 30 9.70 -2.28 -12.48
CA ARG A 30 10.62 -3.01 -11.58
C ARG A 30 11.97 -2.31 -11.44
N THR A 31 12.51 -1.76 -12.52
CA THR A 31 13.76 -0.97 -12.49
C THR A 31 13.74 0.21 -11.53
N ALA A 32 12.55 0.79 -11.27
CA ALA A 32 12.42 1.85 -10.28
C ALA A 32 12.53 1.31 -8.84
N LEU A 33 12.06 0.08 -8.59
CA LEU A 33 12.26 -0.60 -7.30
C LEU A 33 13.73 -0.98 -7.12
N ASP A 34 14.38 -1.55 -8.16
CA ASP A 34 15.79 -1.94 -8.12
C ASP A 34 16.71 -0.78 -7.72
N THR A 35 16.34 0.45 -8.09
CA THR A 35 17.10 1.65 -7.73
C THR A 35 17.04 1.97 -6.23
N VAL A 36 15.93 1.64 -5.55
CA VAL A 36 15.72 2.01 -4.14
C VAL A 36 15.94 0.84 -3.17
N ILE A 37 15.78 -0.40 -3.62
CA ILE A 37 15.90 -1.61 -2.78
C ILE A 37 17.20 -1.63 -1.96
N PRO A 38 18.42 -1.37 -2.52
CA PRO A 38 19.66 -1.47 -1.76
C PRO A 38 19.75 -0.52 -0.56
N TRP A 39 18.97 0.54 -0.60
CA TRP A 39 19.01 1.65 0.36
C TRP A 39 17.78 1.73 1.27
N THR A 40 16.90 0.70 1.20
CA THR A 40 15.62 0.70 1.94
C THR A 40 15.64 -0.38 3.03
N ASP A 41 15.39 0.01 4.27
CA ASP A 41 15.27 -0.92 5.39
C ASP A 41 13.89 -1.58 5.45
N VAL A 42 12.83 -0.84 5.09
CA VAL A 42 11.47 -1.36 5.09
C VAL A 42 10.62 -0.71 3.99
N PHE A 43 9.82 -1.52 3.32
CA PHE A 43 8.78 -1.04 2.41
C PHE A 43 7.44 -0.96 3.14
N LEU A 44 6.82 0.23 3.15
CA LEU A 44 5.44 0.42 3.57
C LEU A 44 4.59 0.28 2.31
N TYR A 45 3.95 -0.88 2.14
CA TYR A 45 3.33 -1.26 0.88
C TYR A 45 1.80 -1.23 0.95
N ASP A 46 1.18 -0.36 0.16
CA ASP A 46 -0.27 -0.24 0.11
C ASP A 46 -0.89 -1.31 -0.78
N LEU A 47 -1.76 -2.13 -0.21
CA LEU A 47 -2.56 -3.12 -0.93
C LEU A 47 -4.05 -2.79 -0.79
N LYS A 48 -4.67 -2.32 -1.88
CA LYS A 48 -6.01 -1.73 -1.83
C LYS A 48 -7.14 -2.73 -2.13
N ALA A 49 -6.88 -3.71 -3.00
CA ALA A 49 -7.76 -4.83 -3.29
C ALA A 49 -6.94 -5.96 -3.93
N TYR A 50 -7.41 -7.20 -3.78
CA TYR A 50 -6.81 -8.37 -4.41
C TYR A 50 -7.40 -8.62 -5.80
N ASP A 51 -8.74 -8.58 -5.93
CA ASP A 51 -9.41 -8.74 -7.22
C ASP A 51 -9.14 -7.53 -8.11
N GLU A 52 -8.72 -7.80 -9.34
CA GLU A 52 -8.38 -6.77 -10.32
C GLU A 52 -9.56 -5.83 -10.62
N ASP A 53 -10.76 -6.40 -10.79
CA ASP A 53 -11.97 -5.62 -11.09
C ASP A 53 -12.32 -4.65 -9.97
N ILE A 54 -12.19 -5.09 -8.71
CA ILE A 54 -12.41 -4.23 -7.56
C ILE A 54 -11.33 -3.13 -7.50
N HIS A 55 -10.08 -3.50 -7.74
CA HIS A 55 -8.98 -2.54 -7.75
C HIS A 55 -9.18 -1.47 -8.84
N ILE A 56 -9.57 -1.88 -10.06
CA ILE A 56 -9.88 -0.95 -11.17
C ILE A 56 -11.05 -0.04 -10.79
N ARG A 57 -12.11 -0.59 -10.20
CA ARG A 57 -13.27 0.19 -9.74
C ARG A 57 -12.87 1.26 -8.71
N CYS A 58 -11.97 0.92 -7.78
CA CYS A 58 -11.57 1.81 -6.70
C CYS A 58 -10.48 2.82 -7.10
N THR A 59 -9.62 2.50 -8.07
CA THR A 59 -8.40 3.25 -8.35
C THR A 59 -8.24 3.67 -9.81
N GLY A 60 -9.03 3.09 -10.70
CA GLY A 60 -8.90 3.28 -12.16
C GLY A 60 -7.75 2.49 -12.79
N GLN A 61 -7.01 1.66 -12.04
CA GLN A 61 -5.82 0.95 -12.51
C GLN A 61 -5.87 -0.55 -12.16
N SER A 62 -5.20 -1.38 -12.97
CA SER A 62 -4.95 -2.79 -12.65
C SER A 62 -3.99 -2.93 -11.47
N ASN A 63 -4.18 -3.96 -10.65
CA ASN A 63 -3.27 -4.29 -9.55
C ASN A 63 -2.22 -5.35 -9.91
N ARG A 64 -2.20 -5.87 -11.13
CA ARG A 64 -1.25 -6.95 -11.52
C ARG A 64 0.19 -6.56 -11.24
N LEU A 65 0.61 -5.40 -11.73
CA LEU A 65 1.97 -4.90 -11.49
C LEU A 65 2.26 -4.69 -9.99
N ILE A 66 1.24 -4.30 -9.23
CA ILE A 66 1.35 -4.12 -7.77
C ILE A 66 1.62 -5.45 -7.08
N LEU A 67 0.83 -6.49 -7.39
CA LEU A 67 1.00 -7.83 -6.83
C LEU A 67 2.32 -8.47 -7.26
N ASP A 68 2.69 -8.35 -8.54
CA ASP A 68 3.96 -8.86 -9.08
C ASP A 68 5.17 -8.19 -8.40
N ASN A 69 5.12 -6.90 -8.18
CA ASN A 69 6.18 -6.15 -7.51
C ASN A 69 6.26 -6.49 -6.02
N LEU A 70 5.14 -6.75 -5.35
CA LEU A 70 5.14 -7.20 -3.97
C LEU A 70 5.78 -8.58 -3.82
N GLN A 71 5.43 -9.54 -4.70
CA GLN A 71 6.08 -10.85 -4.73
C GLN A 71 7.58 -10.75 -5.06
N TYR A 72 7.96 -9.82 -5.94
CA TYR A 72 9.36 -9.57 -6.25
C TYR A 72 10.12 -9.06 -5.02
N LEU A 73 9.63 -8.08 -4.30
CA LEU A 73 10.23 -7.61 -3.05
C LEU A 73 10.36 -8.73 -2.02
N ASP A 74 9.31 -9.54 -1.86
CA ASP A 74 9.32 -10.71 -0.96
C ASP A 74 10.41 -11.71 -1.37
N SER A 75 10.55 -12.01 -2.67
CA SER A 75 11.55 -12.96 -3.19
C SER A 75 13.00 -12.52 -2.94
N LEU A 76 13.23 -11.22 -2.77
CA LEU A 76 14.53 -10.64 -2.45
C LEU A 76 14.83 -10.59 -0.94
N GLY A 77 13.90 -11.03 -0.10
CA GLY A 77 14.05 -11.00 1.35
C GLY A 77 13.95 -9.59 1.95
N THR A 78 13.35 -8.63 1.22
CA THR A 78 13.17 -7.27 1.74
C THR A 78 12.13 -7.25 2.85
N GLN A 79 12.29 -6.37 3.83
CA GLN A 79 11.32 -6.23 4.90
C GLN A 79 10.10 -5.42 4.43
N ILE A 80 8.91 -5.97 4.62
CA ILE A 80 7.67 -5.40 4.12
C ILE A 80 6.68 -5.21 5.27
N GLU A 81 6.09 -4.02 5.35
CA GLU A 81 4.88 -3.75 6.13
C GLU A 81 3.75 -3.46 5.17
N ILE A 82 2.71 -4.28 5.17
CA ILE A 82 1.54 -4.09 4.31
C ILE A 82 0.53 -3.18 5.02
N ARG A 83 -0.01 -2.22 4.28
CA ARG A 83 -1.07 -1.34 4.71
C ARG A 83 -2.28 -1.51 3.82
N ILE A 84 -3.44 -1.67 4.43
CA ILE A 84 -4.69 -1.93 3.73
C ILE A 84 -5.68 -0.82 4.11
N PRO A 85 -5.92 0.15 3.22
CA PRO A 85 -7.02 1.10 3.44
C PRO A 85 -8.36 0.34 3.41
N TYR A 86 -9.10 0.39 4.49
CA TYR A 86 -10.41 -0.26 4.60
C TYR A 86 -11.52 0.75 4.35
N VAL A 87 -12.24 0.59 3.25
CA VAL A 87 -13.29 1.51 2.81
C VAL A 87 -14.60 0.74 2.66
N PRO A 88 -15.57 0.90 3.60
CA PRO A 88 -16.83 0.19 3.58
C PRO A 88 -17.59 0.35 2.25
N GLY A 89 -18.08 -0.76 1.69
CA GLY A 89 -18.79 -0.80 0.40
C GLY A 89 -17.90 -0.68 -0.84
N TYR A 90 -16.58 -0.59 -0.67
CA TYR A 90 -15.62 -0.51 -1.78
C TYR A 90 -14.66 -1.69 -1.84
N ASN A 91 -13.97 -1.98 -0.75
CA ASN A 91 -12.98 -3.06 -0.67
C ASN A 91 -13.04 -3.89 0.62
N ASP A 92 -14.07 -3.73 1.42
CA ASP A 92 -14.32 -4.48 2.66
C ASP A 92 -14.49 -5.99 2.41
N ASP A 93 -15.01 -6.38 1.25
CA ASP A 93 -15.11 -7.78 0.79
C ASP A 93 -13.76 -8.40 0.35
N GLN A 94 -12.70 -7.60 0.28
CA GLN A 94 -11.38 -8.05 -0.18
C GLN A 94 -10.46 -8.56 0.94
N ILE A 95 -10.80 -8.34 2.20
CA ILE A 95 -9.92 -8.59 3.35
C ILE A 95 -9.48 -10.07 3.43
N ASP A 96 -10.40 -11.01 3.26
CA ASP A 96 -10.05 -12.44 3.31
C ASP A 96 -9.14 -12.87 2.15
N LYS A 97 -9.34 -12.32 0.95
CA LYS A 97 -8.49 -12.60 -0.21
C LYS A 97 -7.10 -12.00 -0.05
N ILE A 98 -7.03 -10.76 0.45
CA ILE A 98 -5.75 -10.11 0.78
C ILE A 98 -5.03 -10.93 1.85
N ALA A 99 -5.72 -11.37 2.89
CA ALA A 99 -5.12 -12.17 3.95
C ALA A 99 -4.58 -13.51 3.42
N GLY A 100 -5.31 -14.19 2.52
CA GLY A 100 -4.84 -15.38 1.84
C GLY A 100 -3.56 -15.15 1.04
N PHE A 101 -3.51 -14.07 0.28
CA PHE A 101 -2.33 -13.69 -0.50
C PHE A 101 -1.14 -13.32 0.40
N VAL A 102 -1.36 -12.51 1.42
CA VAL A 102 -0.30 -12.09 2.36
C VAL A 102 0.31 -13.28 3.09
N LYS A 103 -0.49 -14.29 3.45
CA LYS A 103 0.00 -15.53 4.08
C LYS A 103 0.92 -16.37 3.18
N SER A 104 0.92 -16.14 1.88
CA SER A 104 1.86 -16.79 0.94
C SER A 104 3.22 -16.08 0.84
N LEU A 105 3.36 -14.89 1.43
CA LEU A 105 4.60 -14.12 1.47
C LEU A 105 5.41 -14.48 2.72
N HIS A 106 6.74 -14.35 2.64
CA HIS A 106 7.66 -14.81 3.69
C HIS A 106 8.30 -13.68 4.50
N ASN A 107 8.36 -12.47 3.94
CA ASN A 107 9.10 -11.34 4.51
C ASN A 107 8.19 -10.18 4.96
N VAL A 108 6.90 -10.47 5.15
CA VAL A 108 5.94 -9.50 5.70
C VAL A 108 6.07 -9.49 7.22
N ARG A 109 6.58 -8.38 7.76
CA ARG A 109 6.76 -8.19 9.22
C ARG A 109 5.45 -7.82 9.91
N ARG A 110 4.59 -7.10 9.21
CA ARG A 110 3.40 -6.50 9.79
C ARG A 110 2.36 -6.23 8.71
N VAL A 111 1.11 -6.38 9.09
CA VAL A 111 -0.04 -5.91 8.32
C VAL A 111 -0.81 -4.90 9.16
N LYS A 112 -1.19 -3.78 8.58
CA LYS A 112 -2.00 -2.76 9.25
C LYS A 112 -3.22 -2.43 8.40
N VAL A 113 -4.39 -2.69 8.93
CA VAL A 113 -5.64 -2.19 8.37
C VAL A 113 -5.82 -0.73 8.79
N LEU A 114 -5.96 0.15 7.79
CA LEU A 114 -6.12 1.59 8.00
C LEU A 114 -7.59 1.97 7.82
N PRO A 115 -8.26 2.46 8.86
CA PRO A 115 -9.64 2.88 8.72
C PRO A 115 -9.74 4.07 7.75
N TYR A 116 -10.70 4.01 6.83
CA TYR A 116 -11.03 5.12 5.96
C TYR A 116 -11.49 6.34 6.78
N HIS A 117 -11.10 7.52 6.32
CA HIS A 117 -11.57 8.81 6.83
C HIS A 117 -11.83 9.79 5.68
N ASN A 118 -12.80 10.67 5.85
CA ASN A 118 -13.25 11.60 4.82
C ASN A 118 -12.55 12.98 4.84
N TYR A 119 -11.37 13.08 5.45
CA TYR A 119 -10.63 14.36 5.60
C TYR A 119 -10.22 15.02 4.27
N ALA A 120 -10.25 14.26 3.16
CA ALA A 120 -9.91 14.81 1.86
C ALA A 120 -10.99 15.74 1.27
N GLY A 121 -12.17 15.88 1.88
CA GLY A 121 -13.25 16.74 1.39
C GLY A 121 -12.83 18.20 1.17
N SER A 122 -12.00 18.76 2.03
CA SER A 122 -11.44 20.11 1.86
C SER A 122 -10.56 20.25 0.61
N LYS A 123 -9.87 19.18 0.18
CA LYS A 123 -9.05 19.17 -1.05
C LYS A 123 -9.92 19.19 -2.29
N TYR A 124 -11.04 18.46 -2.28
CA TYR A 124 -12.02 18.49 -3.38
C TYR A 124 -12.58 19.90 -3.56
N ALA A 125 -13.00 20.54 -2.47
CA ALA A 125 -13.49 21.91 -2.50
C ALA A 125 -12.43 22.90 -3.01
N ALA A 126 -11.19 22.78 -2.56
CA ALA A 126 -10.07 23.63 -3.00
C ALA A 126 -9.75 23.49 -4.50
N LEU A 127 -10.02 22.34 -5.09
CA LEU A 127 -9.82 22.05 -6.51
C LEU A 127 -11.08 22.33 -7.36
N GLY A 128 -12.18 22.81 -6.76
CA GLY A 128 -13.45 23.01 -7.44
C GLY A 128 -14.11 21.70 -7.93
N MET A 129 -13.75 20.57 -7.33
CA MET A 129 -14.27 19.25 -7.68
C MET A 129 -15.46 18.88 -6.81
N ALA A 130 -16.41 18.13 -7.41
CA ALA A 130 -17.51 17.55 -6.64
C ALA A 130 -16.93 16.55 -5.61
N ASN A 131 -17.42 16.60 -4.37
CA ASN A 131 -17.05 15.63 -3.35
C ASN A 131 -17.72 14.29 -3.65
N THR A 132 -16.92 13.30 -4.09
CA THR A 132 -17.35 11.93 -4.38
C THR A 132 -16.84 10.93 -3.35
N LEU A 133 -16.37 11.42 -2.20
CA LEU A 133 -15.86 10.56 -1.13
C LEU A 133 -16.99 9.72 -0.53
N PRO A 134 -16.69 8.46 -0.14
CA PRO A 134 -17.64 7.64 0.60
C PRO A 134 -18.07 8.32 1.90
N GLU A 135 -19.37 8.27 2.20
CA GLU A 135 -19.92 8.87 3.42
C GLU A 135 -19.78 7.93 4.62
N ASN A 136 -19.81 6.62 4.38
CA ASN A 136 -19.74 5.62 5.44
C ASN A 136 -18.31 5.48 5.96
N LEU A 137 -18.15 5.70 7.26
CA LEU A 137 -16.90 5.42 7.97
C LEU A 137 -16.96 4.01 8.57
N PRO A 138 -15.83 3.27 8.60
CA PRO A 138 -15.79 1.98 9.27
C PRO A 138 -15.96 2.14 10.79
N SER A 139 -16.64 1.20 11.40
CA SER A 139 -16.70 1.07 12.85
C SER A 139 -15.40 0.45 13.40
N ASP A 140 -15.12 0.68 14.68
CA ASP A 140 -13.98 0.06 15.37
C ASP A 140 -14.06 -1.48 15.33
N GLU A 141 -15.28 -2.03 15.39
CA GLU A 141 -15.51 -3.47 15.31
C GLU A 141 -15.14 -4.04 13.92
N GLU A 142 -15.54 -3.39 12.84
CA GLU A 142 -15.16 -3.80 11.47
C GLU A 142 -13.64 -3.78 11.30
N ILE A 143 -12.96 -2.74 11.77
CA ILE A 143 -11.50 -2.64 11.71
C ILE A 143 -10.85 -3.73 12.56
N ARG A 144 -11.36 -4.01 13.77
CA ARG A 144 -10.86 -5.06 14.65
C ARG A 144 -10.99 -6.43 14.00
N LEU A 145 -12.15 -6.72 13.39
CA LEU A 145 -12.40 -7.98 12.67
C LEU A 145 -11.50 -8.12 11.44
N ALA A 146 -11.37 -7.07 10.65
CA ALA A 146 -10.48 -7.06 9.49
C ALA A 146 -9.01 -7.27 9.90
N GLN A 147 -8.55 -6.57 10.94
CA GLN A 147 -7.18 -6.73 11.45
C GLN A 147 -6.92 -8.14 11.99
N GLY A 148 -7.93 -8.78 12.57
CA GLY A 148 -7.83 -10.15 13.12
C GLY A 148 -7.64 -11.26 12.05
N LYS A 149 -7.71 -10.94 10.75
CA LYS A 149 -7.48 -11.90 9.66
C LYS A 149 -5.99 -12.15 9.37
N PHE A 150 -5.12 -11.25 9.83
CA PHE A 150 -3.68 -11.25 9.63
C PHE A 150 -2.93 -11.62 10.90
#